data_cb90e6cad5e991c4181b200f24d1e708
#
_entry.id   cb90e6cad5e991c4181b200f24d1e708
#
_cell.length_a   1.000
_cell.length_b   1.000
_cell.length_c   1.000
_cell.angle_alpha   90.00
_cell.angle_beta   90.00
_cell.angle_gamma   90.00
#
_symmetry.space_group_name_H-M   'P 1'
#
loop_
_entity.id
_entity.type
_entity.pdbx_description
1 polymer ?
#
loop_
_entity_poly.entity_id
_entity_poly.type
_entity_poly.pdbx_seq_one_letter_code
_entity_poly.pdbx_strand_id
1 'polypeptide(L)'
;MAGNSFCVLYNPLSSTGTGEDKARRLTDILGKDSQIEYCSLLDIEDKRAFLASLPPDTRPVITGGDGTLSRFVDELGGNPPRDIYYYPAGTGNDFLNDLNRSADTEPFLLNPYITDLPRIHFSGESHVFINGVGYGIDGYVCEEGDRIRKKTGKPIDYTGIAVKGLLYDYKRTTATVSVDGEEHTFRHVWMTPTMLGRFFGGGMMCAPGQDRLNPDGTVSLMVMRCRSKIRTLLLFPTIFKGKHIKATKVVSVFKGHEISVRFDRPTALQIDGEVYSGVTEYTVTTAKAMKKANAAETLTV
;
A
#
# COMPACT_ATOMS: atom_id res chain seq x y z
N MET A 1 36.91 -18.61 2.42
CA MET A 1 35.64 -18.37 1.73
C MET A 1 35.13 -17.03 2.22
N ALA A 2 34.88 -16.09 1.32
CA ALA A 2 34.30 -14.80 1.75
C ALA A 2 32.93 -15.07 2.38
N GLY A 3 32.75 -14.69 3.65
CA GLY A 3 31.46 -14.79 4.33
C GLY A 3 30.41 -13.95 3.61
N ASN A 4 29.13 -14.36 3.66
CA ASN A 4 28.03 -13.56 3.14
C ASN A 4 27.98 -12.21 3.90
N SER A 5 27.96 -11.10 3.18
CA SER A 5 27.84 -9.76 3.74
C SER A 5 26.39 -9.25 3.59
N PHE A 6 25.80 -8.74 4.66
CA PHE A 6 24.43 -8.21 4.69
C PHE A 6 24.39 -6.81 5.31
N CYS A 7 23.58 -5.94 4.73
CA CYS A 7 23.19 -4.67 5.31
C CYS A 7 21.70 -4.73 5.66
N VAL A 8 21.37 -4.85 6.95
CA VAL A 8 20.00 -4.98 7.43
C VAL A 8 19.44 -3.60 7.73
N LEU A 9 18.46 -3.18 6.93
CA LEU A 9 17.78 -1.89 7.02
C LEU A 9 16.53 -2.02 7.87
N TYR A 10 16.40 -1.24 8.92
CA TYR A 10 15.26 -1.30 9.83
C TYR A 10 14.75 0.07 10.24
N ASN A 11 13.48 0.15 10.64
CA ASN A 11 12.92 1.35 11.24
C ASN A 11 12.83 1.14 12.77
N PRO A 12 13.63 1.85 13.59
CA PRO A 12 13.62 1.68 15.05
C PRO A 12 12.28 1.99 15.69
N LEU A 13 11.47 2.87 15.09
CA LEU A 13 10.15 3.26 15.59
C LEU A 13 9.05 2.26 15.21
N SER A 14 9.33 1.27 14.36
CA SER A 14 8.35 0.25 13.98
C SER A 14 7.98 -0.65 15.17
N SER A 15 6.80 -1.28 15.10
CA SER A 15 6.34 -2.21 16.12
C SER A 15 6.39 -1.65 17.55
N THR A 16 6.01 -0.39 17.75
CA THR A 16 6.05 0.33 19.03
C THR A 16 7.46 0.45 19.65
N GLY A 17 8.48 0.67 18.78
CA GLY A 17 9.86 0.88 19.22
C GLY A 17 10.70 -0.38 19.35
N THR A 18 10.24 -1.53 18.87
CA THR A 18 11.01 -2.80 18.92
C THR A 18 11.56 -3.21 17.53
N GLY A 19 11.65 -2.26 16.61
CA GLY A 19 12.07 -2.53 15.23
C GLY A 19 13.50 -3.06 15.13
N GLU A 20 14.42 -2.54 15.94
CA GLU A 20 15.80 -3.01 15.99
C GLU A 20 15.90 -4.43 16.55
N ASP A 21 15.22 -4.73 17.66
CA ASP A 21 15.23 -6.07 18.26
C ASP A 21 14.74 -7.13 17.28
N LYS A 22 13.71 -6.79 16.51
CA LYS A 22 13.19 -7.67 15.46
C LYS A 22 14.18 -7.86 14.31
N ALA A 23 14.89 -6.78 13.90
CA ALA A 23 15.92 -6.86 12.90
C ALA A 23 17.07 -7.78 13.32
N ARG A 24 17.49 -7.69 14.60
CA ARG A 24 18.59 -8.50 15.13
C ARG A 24 18.29 -10.00 15.17
N ARG A 25 17.02 -10.43 15.15
CA ARG A 25 16.64 -11.84 14.99
C ARG A 25 17.10 -12.43 13.64
N LEU A 26 17.37 -11.59 12.65
CA LEU A 26 17.94 -12.04 11.38
C LEU A 26 19.33 -12.67 11.53
N THR A 27 20.09 -12.35 12.58
CA THR A 27 21.41 -12.98 12.85
C THR A 27 21.32 -14.49 12.88
N ASP A 28 20.27 -15.04 13.52
CA ASP A 28 20.09 -16.49 13.63
C ASP A 28 19.71 -17.14 12.30
N ILE A 29 19.02 -16.39 11.45
CA ILE A 29 18.55 -16.86 10.12
C ILE A 29 19.68 -16.76 9.09
N LEU A 30 20.42 -15.64 9.08
CA LEU A 30 21.48 -15.37 8.10
C LEU A 30 22.79 -16.16 8.37
N GLY A 31 22.88 -16.74 9.58
CA GLY A 31 24.04 -17.55 10.02
C GLY A 31 25.10 -16.71 10.75
N LYS A 32 25.71 -17.34 11.77
CA LYS A 32 26.68 -16.71 12.69
C LYS A 32 27.99 -16.30 12.01
N ASP A 33 28.32 -16.90 10.89
CA ASP A 33 29.54 -16.61 10.12
C ASP A 33 29.35 -15.47 9.11
N SER A 34 28.13 -14.90 9.02
CA SER A 34 27.82 -13.78 8.14
C SER A 34 28.25 -12.45 8.76
N GLN A 35 28.79 -11.55 7.92
CA GLN A 35 29.02 -10.16 8.31
C GLN A 35 27.72 -9.39 8.18
N ILE A 36 27.16 -8.91 9.29
CA ILE A 36 25.87 -8.21 9.31
C ILE A 36 26.06 -6.80 9.87
N GLU A 37 25.78 -5.81 9.05
CA GLU A 37 25.66 -4.42 9.45
C GLU A 37 24.18 -4.04 9.62
N TYR A 38 23.84 -3.38 10.71
CA TYR A 38 22.48 -2.91 11.01
C TYR A 38 22.40 -1.41 10.82
N CYS A 39 21.58 -0.95 9.85
CA CYS A 39 21.42 0.45 9.50
C CYS A 39 19.99 0.91 9.76
N SER A 40 19.85 1.98 10.56
CA SER A 40 18.55 2.62 10.78
C SER A 40 18.11 3.38 9.51
N LEU A 41 16.90 3.15 9.05
CA LEU A 41 16.30 3.88 7.93
C LEU A 41 16.13 5.38 8.22
N LEU A 42 16.09 5.77 9.50
CA LEU A 42 15.96 7.17 9.90
C LEU A 42 17.26 7.95 9.71
N ASP A 43 18.40 7.25 9.69
CA ASP A 43 19.73 7.85 9.56
C ASP A 43 20.18 7.93 8.09
N ILE A 44 19.39 7.39 7.16
CA ILE A 44 19.67 7.39 5.71
C ILE A 44 18.80 8.46 5.06
N GLU A 45 19.40 9.54 4.59
CA GLU A 45 18.70 10.64 3.93
C GLU A 45 18.24 10.23 2.51
N ASP A 46 19.16 9.74 1.68
CA ASP A 46 18.88 9.24 0.32
C ASP A 46 19.04 7.72 0.26
N LYS A 47 17.91 6.98 0.28
CA LYS A 47 17.89 5.51 0.23
C LYS A 47 18.48 4.96 -1.07
N ARG A 48 18.28 5.67 -2.20
CA ARG A 48 18.78 5.24 -3.50
C ARG A 48 20.29 5.38 -3.58
N ALA A 49 20.82 6.53 -3.20
CA ALA A 49 22.26 6.77 -3.16
C ALA A 49 22.98 5.83 -2.18
N PHE A 50 22.38 5.62 -0.99
CA PHE A 50 22.90 4.67 0.00
C PHE A 50 22.98 3.25 -0.56
N LEU A 51 21.91 2.73 -1.15
CA LEU A 51 21.89 1.39 -1.75
C LEU A 51 22.93 1.24 -2.88
N ALA A 52 23.07 2.28 -3.71
CA ALA A 52 24.05 2.28 -4.80
C ALA A 52 25.51 2.30 -4.27
N SER A 53 25.77 2.88 -3.10
CA SER A 53 27.09 2.97 -2.49
C SER A 53 27.57 1.70 -1.77
N LEU A 54 26.65 0.76 -1.47
CA LEU A 54 27.01 -0.47 -0.78
C LEU A 54 27.97 -1.32 -1.63
N PRO A 55 28.95 -2.01 -1.00
CA PRO A 55 29.84 -2.92 -1.71
C PRO A 55 29.05 -3.93 -2.58
N PRO A 56 29.60 -4.35 -3.75
CA PRO A 56 28.89 -5.26 -4.66
C PRO A 56 28.43 -6.56 -4.00
N ASP A 57 29.23 -7.11 -3.09
CA ASP A 57 28.97 -8.38 -2.40
C ASP A 57 28.06 -8.24 -1.20
N THR A 58 27.68 -7.01 -0.80
CA THR A 58 26.77 -6.77 0.33
C THR A 58 25.32 -6.84 -0.13
N ARG A 59 24.52 -7.69 0.53
CA ARG A 59 23.10 -7.88 0.27
C ARG A 59 22.27 -6.99 1.21
N PRO A 60 21.58 -5.96 0.71
CA PRO A 60 20.65 -5.18 1.53
C PRO A 60 19.38 -5.99 1.81
N VAL A 61 18.98 -6.01 3.09
CA VAL A 61 17.76 -6.66 3.57
C VAL A 61 16.91 -5.61 4.29
N ILE A 62 15.77 -5.24 3.70
CA ILE A 62 14.79 -4.39 4.38
C ILE A 62 13.96 -5.25 5.34
N THR A 63 13.86 -4.85 6.61
CA THR A 63 13.05 -5.55 7.60
C THR A 63 12.01 -4.64 8.23
N GLY A 64 10.79 -5.15 8.36
CA GLY A 64 9.66 -4.42 8.94
C GLY A 64 8.31 -4.99 8.56
N GLY A 65 7.25 -4.27 8.87
CA GLY A 65 5.89 -4.53 8.38
C GLY A 65 5.55 -3.71 7.14
N ASP A 66 4.29 -3.81 6.68
CA ASP A 66 3.79 -3.13 5.48
C ASP A 66 4.10 -1.61 5.48
N GLY A 67 3.91 -0.90 6.60
CA GLY A 67 4.18 0.54 6.67
C GLY A 67 5.67 0.90 6.53
N THR A 68 6.60 0.07 7.05
CA THR A 68 8.04 0.28 6.85
C THR A 68 8.41 0.02 5.40
N LEU A 69 7.90 -1.06 4.82
CA LEU A 69 8.15 -1.45 3.43
C LEU A 69 7.61 -0.39 2.46
N SER A 70 6.37 0.04 2.63
CA SER A 70 5.71 1.01 1.77
C SER A 70 6.46 2.35 1.76
N ARG A 71 6.77 2.89 2.95
CA ARG A 71 7.53 4.14 3.06
C ARG A 71 8.91 4.04 2.42
N PHE A 72 9.64 2.95 2.67
CA PHE A 72 10.94 2.71 2.05
C PHE A 72 10.84 2.69 0.52
N VAL A 73 9.83 2.02 -0.03
CA VAL A 73 9.64 1.90 -1.49
C VAL A 73 9.19 3.22 -2.11
N ASP A 74 8.36 4.01 -1.42
CA ASP A 74 7.96 5.34 -1.90
C ASP A 74 9.14 6.31 -1.91
N GLU A 75 9.92 6.38 -0.83
CA GLU A 75 11.15 7.19 -0.76
C GLU A 75 12.21 6.75 -1.79
N LEU A 76 12.26 5.45 -2.11
CA LEU A 76 13.11 4.92 -3.19
C LEU A 76 12.57 5.31 -4.59
N GLY A 77 11.30 5.63 -4.71
CA GLY A 77 10.60 5.93 -5.98
C GLY A 77 10.35 4.71 -6.85
N GLY A 78 10.33 3.51 -6.27
CA GLY A 78 10.33 2.25 -7.00
C GLY A 78 11.67 1.99 -7.71
N ASN A 79 11.73 0.98 -8.57
CA ASN A 79 12.89 0.66 -9.42
C ASN A 79 14.24 0.71 -8.68
N PRO A 80 14.53 -0.24 -7.79
CA PRO A 80 15.73 -0.23 -6.95
C PRO A 80 17.02 -0.30 -7.79
N PRO A 81 18.13 0.34 -7.34
CA PRO A 81 19.39 0.38 -8.08
C PRO A 81 20.15 -0.96 -8.06
N ARG A 82 19.75 -1.88 -7.21
CA ARG A 82 20.34 -3.22 -7.04
C ARG A 82 19.32 -4.20 -6.47
N ASP A 83 19.71 -5.46 -6.32
CA ASP A 83 18.89 -6.46 -5.64
C ASP A 83 18.72 -6.12 -4.15
N ILE A 84 17.46 -6.12 -3.70
CA ILE A 84 17.05 -5.89 -2.32
C ILE A 84 16.26 -7.09 -1.85
N TYR A 85 16.52 -7.53 -0.62
CA TYR A 85 15.78 -8.60 0.03
C TYR A 85 14.81 -8.03 1.06
N TYR A 86 13.70 -8.71 1.30
CA TYR A 86 12.73 -8.34 2.32
C TYR A 86 12.58 -9.45 3.35
N TYR A 87 12.61 -9.06 4.63
CA TYR A 87 12.29 -9.90 5.76
C TYR A 87 11.11 -9.31 6.53
N PRO A 88 9.96 -10.00 6.60
CA PRO A 88 8.78 -9.50 7.29
C PRO A 88 8.95 -9.60 8.80
N ALA A 89 8.82 -8.46 9.50
CA ALA A 89 8.90 -8.37 10.95
C ALA A 89 7.72 -7.59 11.57
N GLY A 90 6.69 -7.29 10.76
CA GLY A 90 5.49 -6.57 11.17
C GLY A 90 4.37 -7.48 11.68
N THR A 91 3.29 -6.85 12.17
CA THR A 91 2.05 -7.52 12.56
C THR A 91 0.97 -7.45 11.47
N GLY A 92 0.97 -6.41 10.62
CA GLY A 92 0.18 -6.34 9.40
C GLY A 92 0.98 -7.00 8.28
N ASN A 93 0.37 -7.86 7.51
CA ASN A 93 1.06 -8.66 6.50
C ASN A 93 0.26 -8.69 5.19
N ASP A 94 -0.32 -7.54 4.79
CA ASP A 94 -1.13 -7.45 3.57
C ASP A 94 -0.30 -7.80 2.33
N PHE A 95 0.95 -7.32 2.26
CA PHE A 95 1.88 -7.66 1.20
C PHE A 95 2.21 -9.15 1.16
N LEU A 96 2.51 -9.78 2.32
CA LEU A 96 2.79 -11.22 2.38
C LEU A 96 1.56 -12.07 2.06
N ASN A 97 0.39 -11.70 2.59
CA ASN A 97 -0.87 -12.36 2.30
C ASN A 97 -1.16 -12.38 0.80
N ASP A 98 -0.82 -11.27 0.13
CA ASP A 98 -0.96 -11.20 -1.32
C ASP A 98 0.00 -12.11 -2.07
N LEU A 99 1.20 -12.32 -1.55
CA LEU A 99 2.18 -13.25 -2.09
C LEU A 99 1.93 -14.71 -1.66
N ASN A 100 0.92 -14.99 -0.84
CA ASN A 100 0.67 -16.28 -0.21
C ASN A 100 1.90 -16.80 0.57
N ARG A 101 2.62 -15.89 1.25
CA ARG A 101 3.79 -16.22 2.08
C ARG A 101 3.45 -16.09 3.56
N SER A 102 4.12 -16.88 4.41
CA SER A 102 4.02 -16.77 5.86
C SER A 102 5.03 -15.74 6.41
N ALA A 103 4.79 -15.25 7.63
CA ALA A 103 5.72 -14.36 8.32
C ALA A 103 7.05 -15.03 8.74
N ASP A 104 7.07 -16.36 8.81
CA ASP A 104 8.26 -17.16 9.17
C ASP A 104 9.12 -17.52 7.94
N THR A 105 9.06 -16.71 6.90
CA THR A 105 9.84 -16.91 5.68
C THR A 105 11.27 -16.40 5.85
N GLU A 106 12.22 -17.00 5.12
CA GLU A 106 13.55 -16.40 4.97
C GLU A 106 13.49 -15.11 4.14
N PRO A 107 14.51 -14.24 4.24
CA PRO A 107 14.59 -13.07 3.37
C PRO A 107 14.50 -13.46 1.89
N PHE A 108 13.65 -12.80 1.15
CA PHE A 108 13.43 -13.08 -0.27
C PHE A 108 13.63 -11.85 -1.14
N LEU A 109 13.96 -12.06 -2.42
CA LEU A 109 14.17 -10.99 -3.38
C LEU A 109 12.90 -10.15 -3.54
N LEU A 110 13.02 -8.85 -3.30
CA LEU A 110 11.90 -7.89 -3.33
C LEU A 110 11.67 -7.28 -4.71
N ASN A 111 12.73 -7.17 -5.52
CA ASN A 111 12.74 -6.45 -6.81
C ASN A 111 11.56 -6.76 -7.73
N PRO A 112 11.14 -8.03 -7.93
CA PRO A 112 10.02 -8.34 -8.82
C PRO A 112 8.70 -7.66 -8.42
N TYR A 113 8.57 -7.28 -7.15
CA TYR A 113 7.33 -6.74 -6.58
C TYR A 113 7.33 -5.22 -6.43
N ILE A 114 8.50 -4.57 -6.62
CA ILE A 114 8.68 -3.12 -6.45
C ILE A 114 9.24 -2.43 -7.69
N THR A 115 9.38 -3.16 -8.79
CA THR A 115 9.74 -2.62 -10.10
C THR A 115 8.48 -2.25 -10.87
N ASP A 116 8.51 -1.12 -11.58
CA ASP A 116 7.39 -0.65 -12.40
C ASP A 116 6.06 -0.47 -11.61
N LEU A 117 6.16 0.04 -10.40
CA LEU A 117 5.00 0.32 -9.55
C LEU A 117 4.09 1.41 -10.17
N PRO A 118 2.77 1.32 -9.93
CA PRO A 118 1.85 2.40 -10.26
C PRO A 118 2.15 3.64 -9.41
N ARG A 119 1.83 4.81 -9.96
CA ARG A 119 1.91 6.09 -9.27
C ARG A 119 0.53 6.67 -9.03
N ILE A 120 0.34 7.25 -7.88
CA ILE A 120 -0.79 8.09 -7.57
C ILE A 120 -0.37 9.57 -7.61
N HIS A 121 -1.24 10.40 -8.18
CA HIS A 121 -1.10 11.85 -8.25
C HIS A 121 -2.33 12.51 -7.63
N PHE A 122 -2.12 13.46 -6.73
CA PHE A 122 -3.17 14.28 -6.10
C PHE A 122 -2.57 15.56 -5.54
N SER A 123 -3.28 16.66 -5.61
CA SER A 123 -2.88 17.96 -5.01
C SER A 123 -1.45 18.42 -5.32
N GLY A 124 -0.88 18.02 -6.47
CA GLY A 124 0.51 18.32 -6.85
C GLY A 124 1.55 17.35 -6.30
N GLU A 125 1.16 16.38 -5.50
CA GLU A 125 2.01 15.32 -4.96
C GLU A 125 1.99 14.07 -5.83
N SER A 126 3.04 13.25 -5.74
CA SER A 126 3.16 11.99 -6.49
C SER A 126 3.87 10.94 -5.64
N HIS A 127 3.22 9.79 -5.45
CA HIS A 127 3.71 8.67 -4.66
C HIS A 127 3.61 7.35 -5.42
N VAL A 128 4.42 6.36 -5.07
CA VAL A 128 4.20 4.97 -5.47
C VAL A 128 3.53 4.21 -4.32
N PHE A 129 2.89 3.09 -4.61
CA PHE A 129 2.29 2.24 -3.59
C PHE A 129 2.48 0.76 -3.91
N ILE A 130 2.50 -0.08 -2.87
CA ILE A 130 2.75 -1.52 -2.98
C ILE A 130 1.49 -2.37 -2.82
N ASN A 131 0.49 -1.91 -2.06
CA ASN A 131 -0.75 -2.65 -1.84
C ASN A 131 -1.95 -1.94 -2.46
N GLY A 132 -2.21 -0.70 -2.05
CA GLY A 132 -3.33 0.05 -2.59
C GLY A 132 -3.53 1.42 -1.99
N VAL A 133 -4.39 2.16 -2.69
CA VAL A 133 -4.86 3.50 -2.31
C VAL A 133 -6.30 3.37 -1.83
N GLY A 134 -6.58 3.81 -0.62
CA GLY A 134 -7.93 3.85 -0.08
C GLY A 134 -8.52 5.26 -0.08
N TYR A 135 -9.77 5.41 -0.56
CA TYR A 135 -10.44 6.69 -0.61
C TYR A 135 -11.90 6.56 -0.20
N GLY A 136 -12.27 7.27 0.86
CA GLY A 136 -13.57 7.18 1.44
C GLY A 136 -13.55 6.84 2.93
N ILE A 137 -14.39 5.90 3.37
CA ILE A 137 -14.45 5.52 4.78
C ILE A 137 -13.16 4.90 5.29
N ASP A 138 -12.40 4.25 4.47
CA ASP A 138 -11.09 3.67 4.80
C ASP A 138 -10.06 4.77 5.09
N GLY A 139 -9.99 5.83 4.27
CA GLY A 139 -9.19 7.02 4.56
C GLY A 139 -9.64 7.70 5.87
N TYR A 140 -10.95 7.85 6.07
CA TYR A 140 -11.51 8.37 7.32
C TYR A 140 -11.09 7.53 8.54
N VAL A 141 -11.11 6.21 8.44
CA VAL A 141 -10.72 5.30 9.54
C VAL A 141 -9.24 5.47 9.89
N CYS A 142 -8.38 5.61 8.90
CA CYS A 142 -6.95 5.86 9.10
C CYS A 142 -6.72 7.25 9.73
N GLU A 143 -7.36 8.30 9.22
CA GLU A 143 -7.27 9.67 9.74
C GLU A 143 -7.71 9.76 11.20
N GLU A 144 -8.86 9.15 11.53
CA GLU A 144 -9.38 9.14 12.90
C GLU A 144 -8.48 8.29 13.83
N GLY A 145 -7.96 7.18 13.34
CA GLY A 145 -6.97 6.36 14.05
C GLY A 145 -5.73 7.15 14.41
N ASP A 146 -5.17 7.90 13.47
CA ASP A 146 -3.99 8.74 13.70
C ASP A 146 -4.30 9.88 14.69
N ARG A 147 -5.49 10.49 14.59
CA ARG A 147 -5.94 11.50 15.54
C ARG A 147 -6.02 10.95 16.97
N ILE A 148 -6.57 9.75 17.13
CA ILE A 148 -6.64 9.09 18.44
C ILE A 148 -5.26 8.72 18.95
N ARG A 149 -4.39 8.17 18.11
CA ARG A 149 -3.01 7.80 18.46
C ARG A 149 -2.23 9.01 18.95
N LYS A 150 -2.25 10.12 18.22
CA LYS A 150 -1.60 11.38 18.61
C LYS A 150 -2.11 11.92 19.96
N LYS A 151 -3.40 11.75 20.24
CA LYS A 151 -4.03 12.25 21.48
C LYS A 151 -3.80 11.34 22.69
N THR A 152 -3.78 10.02 22.52
CA THR A 152 -3.84 9.07 23.63
C THR A 152 -2.59 8.20 23.80
N GLY A 153 -1.78 8.04 22.73
CA GLY A 153 -0.64 7.10 22.67
C GLY A 153 -1.04 5.62 22.76
N LYS A 154 -2.35 5.31 22.71
CA LYS A 154 -2.86 3.93 22.89
C LYS A 154 -2.97 3.19 21.55
N PRO A 155 -2.97 1.84 21.59
CA PRO A 155 -3.33 1.04 20.43
C PRO A 155 -4.70 1.42 19.87
N ILE A 156 -4.85 1.36 18.55
CA ILE A 156 -6.05 1.82 17.84
C ILE A 156 -6.97 0.64 17.54
N ASP A 157 -8.24 0.77 17.91
CA ASP A 157 -9.31 -0.11 17.46
C ASP A 157 -9.89 0.39 16.13
N TYR A 158 -9.24 0.04 15.03
CA TYR A 158 -9.70 0.39 13.68
C TYR A 158 -11.08 -0.17 13.36
N THR A 159 -11.43 -1.35 13.91
CA THR A 159 -12.75 -1.95 13.70
C THR A 159 -13.85 -1.12 14.35
N GLY A 160 -13.64 -0.70 15.59
CA GLY A 160 -14.57 0.18 16.29
C GLY A 160 -14.76 1.52 15.59
N ILE A 161 -13.68 2.12 15.09
CA ILE A 161 -13.72 3.36 14.29
C ILE A 161 -14.52 3.15 13.01
N ALA A 162 -14.28 2.04 12.29
CA ALA A 162 -15.00 1.72 11.06
C ALA A 162 -16.50 1.54 11.29
N VAL A 163 -16.90 0.81 12.33
CA VAL A 163 -18.31 0.60 12.71
C VAL A 163 -18.97 1.93 13.09
N LYS A 164 -18.31 2.75 13.91
CA LYS A 164 -18.80 4.07 14.30
C LYS A 164 -18.92 4.99 13.08
N GLY A 165 -17.93 4.99 12.19
CA GLY A 165 -17.96 5.73 10.93
C GLY A 165 -19.12 5.32 10.05
N LEU A 166 -19.35 4.01 9.85
CA LEU A 166 -20.47 3.49 9.06
C LEU A 166 -21.84 3.90 9.61
N LEU A 167 -21.99 3.91 10.93
CA LEU A 167 -23.28 4.19 11.56
C LEU A 167 -23.56 5.69 11.72
N TYR A 168 -22.57 6.48 12.08
CA TYR A 168 -22.77 7.84 12.56
C TYR A 168 -21.97 8.91 11.83
N ASP A 169 -20.65 8.77 11.79
CA ASP A 169 -19.75 9.90 11.54
C ASP A 169 -19.47 10.10 10.05
N TYR A 170 -19.29 9.02 9.28
CA TYR A 170 -18.95 9.13 7.86
C TYR A 170 -20.18 9.39 6.99
N LYS A 171 -20.10 10.43 6.15
CA LYS A 171 -21.15 10.77 5.18
C LYS A 171 -20.75 10.23 3.81
N ARG A 172 -21.62 9.45 3.19
CA ARG A 172 -21.46 8.94 1.82
C ARG A 172 -21.28 10.08 0.83
N THR A 173 -20.49 9.86 -0.19
CA THR A 173 -20.18 10.81 -1.25
C THR A 173 -20.85 10.39 -2.57
N THR A 174 -20.83 11.30 -3.54
CA THR A 174 -20.96 10.98 -4.96
C THR A 174 -19.56 10.89 -5.51
N ALA A 175 -19.25 9.82 -6.23
CA ALA A 175 -17.96 9.62 -6.89
C ALA A 175 -18.14 9.65 -8.39
N THR A 176 -17.29 10.42 -9.08
CA THR A 176 -17.04 10.28 -10.51
C THR A 176 -15.72 9.53 -10.64
N VAL A 177 -15.73 8.41 -11.35
CA VAL A 177 -14.56 7.60 -11.63
C VAL A 177 -14.33 7.51 -13.12
N SER A 178 -13.08 7.63 -13.55
CA SER A 178 -12.67 7.38 -14.93
C SER A 178 -11.71 6.21 -14.95
N VAL A 179 -11.90 5.26 -15.84
CA VAL A 179 -11.04 4.11 -16.05
C VAL A 179 -10.67 4.04 -17.54
N ASP A 180 -9.39 4.28 -17.83
CA ASP A 180 -8.87 4.34 -19.20
C ASP A 180 -9.71 5.25 -20.14
N GLY A 181 -10.21 6.37 -19.58
CA GLY A 181 -11.04 7.37 -20.29
C GLY A 181 -12.55 7.10 -20.26
N GLU A 182 -13.01 5.96 -19.76
CA GLU A 182 -14.45 5.69 -19.59
C GLU A 182 -14.94 6.21 -18.24
N GLU A 183 -15.87 7.17 -18.24
CA GLU A 183 -16.37 7.83 -17.04
C GLU A 183 -17.65 7.19 -16.51
N HIS A 184 -17.73 7.02 -15.21
CA HIS A 184 -18.89 6.52 -14.48
C HIS A 184 -19.17 7.38 -13.25
N THR A 185 -20.45 7.65 -12.96
CA THR A 185 -20.88 8.36 -11.74
C THR A 185 -21.65 7.45 -10.81
N PHE A 186 -21.26 7.43 -9.54
CA PHE A 186 -21.87 6.63 -8.49
C PHE A 186 -22.34 7.49 -7.33
N ARG A 187 -23.58 7.27 -6.86
CA ARG A 187 -24.13 7.92 -5.67
C ARG A 187 -24.05 6.98 -4.46
N HIS A 188 -24.05 7.58 -3.25
CA HIS A 188 -23.99 6.84 -1.97
C HIS A 188 -22.76 5.96 -1.82
N VAL A 189 -21.63 6.45 -2.28
CA VAL A 189 -20.35 5.76 -2.21
C VAL A 189 -19.81 5.79 -0.79
N TRP A 190 -19.31 4.65 -0.34
CA TRP A 190 -18.64 4.47 0.93
C TRP A 190 -17.12 4.47 0.77
N MET A 191 -16.60 3.78 -0.25
CA MET A 191 -15.18 3.67 -0.51
C MET A 191 -14.91 3.34 -1.97
N THR A 192 -13.72 3.76 -2.43
CA THR A 192 -13.22 3.52 -3.78
C THR A 192 -11.72 3.16 -3.74
N PRO A 193 -11.33 1.99 -3.16
CA PRO A 193 -9.93 1.61 -3.16
C PRO A 193 -9.45 1.25 -4.57
N THR A 194 -8.25 1.76 -4.91
CA THR A 194 -7.49 1.35 -6.10
C THR A 194 -6.34 0.46 -5.67
N MET A 195 -6.30 -0.77 -6.18
CA MET A 195 -5.50 -1.86 -5.65
C MET A 195 -4.48 -2.37 -6.67
N LEU A 196 -3.21 -2.48 -6.24
CA LEU A 196 -2.16 -3.23 -6.94
C LEU A 196 -2.15 -4.70 -6.47
N GLY A 197 -2.27 -4.93 -5.17
CA GLY A 197 -2.45 -6.23 -4.55
C GLY A 197 -3.92 -6.54 -4.25
N ARG A 198 -4.18 -7.72 -3.66
CA ARG A 198 -5.54 -8.12 -3.24
C ARG A 198 -5.95 -7.53 -1.90
N PHE A 199 -4.97 -7.26 -1.02
CA PHE A 199 -5.18 -6.93 0.39
C PHE A 199 -4.70 -5.54 0.74
N PHE A 200 -5.40 -4.88 1.66
CA PHE A 200 -4.96 -3.69 2.37
C PHE A 200 -5.69 -3.56 3.71
N GLY A 201 -5.24 -2.62 4.57
CA GLY A 201 -5.92 -2.27 5.81
C GLY A 201 -6.02 -3.40 6.82
N GLY A 202 -5.01 -4.28 6.88
CA GLY A 202 -4.92 -5.36 7.86
C GLY A 202 -5.78 -6.58 7.53
N GLY A 203 -5.76 -7.03 6.29
CA GLY A 203 -6.38 -8.28 5.84
C GLY A 203 -7.69 -8.11 5.07
N MET A 204 -8.09 -6.90 4.71
CA MET A 204 -9.24 -6.70 3.82
C MET A 204 -8.87 -7.08 2.39
N MET A 205 -9.47 -8.16 1.87
CA MET A 205 -9.30 -8.61 0.48
C MET A 205 -10.20 -7.81 -0.46
N CYS A 206 -9.83 -6.56 -0.72
CA CYS A 206 -10.66 -5.64 -1.52
C CYS A 206 -10.75 -5.98 -3.00
N ALA A 207 -9.69 -6.55 -3.56
CA ALA A 207 -9.61 -6.92 -4.96
C ALA A 207 -9.23 -8.40 -5.13
N PRO A 208 -10.11 -9.36 -4.80
CA PRO A 208 -9.77 -10.80 -4.82
C PRO A 208 -9.35 -11.34 -6.19
N GLY A 209 -9.73 -10.65 -7.27
CA GLY A 209 -9.34 -10.98 -8.64
C GLY A 209 -8.14 -10.19 -9.17
N GLN A 210 -7.43 -9.44 -8.32
CA GLN A 210 -6.20 -8.74 -8.69
C GLN A 210 -5.00 -9.67 -8.56
N ASP A 211 -4.05 -9.51 -9.47
CA ASP A 211 -2.72 -10.10 -9.42
C ASP A 211 -1.72 -8.95 -9.59
N ARG A 212 -0.85 -8.72 -8.60
CA ARG A 212 0.16 -7.65 -8.65
C ARG A 212 1.20 -7.84 -9.75
N LEU A 213 1.39 -9.08 -10.18
CA LEU A 213 2.30 -9.45 -11.26
C LEU A 213 1.58 -9.75 -12.58
N ASN A 214 0.32 -9.28 -12.71
CA ASN A 214 -0.41 -9.55 -13.95
C ASN A 214 0.35 -8.97 -15.18
N PRO A 215 0.44 -9.74 -16.27
CA PRO A 215 1.24 -9.34 -17.44
C PRO A 215 0.68 -8.09 -18.14
N ASP A 216 -0.60 -7.77 -17.92
CA ASP A 216 -1.20 -6.55 -18.48
C ASP A 216 -0.77 -5.31 -17.70
N GLY A 217 -0.30 -5.45 -16.45
CA GLY A 217 0.14 -4.35 -15.60
C GLY A 217 -1.00 -3.44 -15.15
N THR A 218 -2.23 -3.95 -15.08
CA THR A 218 -3.41 -3.19 -14.66
C THR A 218 -3.56 -3.16 -13.13
N VAL A 219 -4.20 -2.11 -12.62
CA VAL A 219 -4.68 -2.01 -11.23
C VAL A 219 -6.21 -2.20 -11.19
N SER A 220 -6.75 -2.56 -10.02
CA SER A 220 -8.19 -2.74 -9.83
C SER A 220 -8.77 -1.61 -8.99
N LEU A 221 -9.87 -1.00 -9.46
CA LEU A 221 -10.70 -0.10 -8.67
C LEU A 221 -11.95 -0.85 -8.19
N MET A 222 -12.22 -0.83 -6.89
CA MET A 222 -13.49 -1.29 -6.33
C MET A 222 -14.33 -0.07 -5.92
N VAL A 223 -15.58 0.00 -6.33
CA VAL A 223 -16.55 1.01 -5.87
C VAL A 223 -17.60 0.34 -5.03
N MET A 224 -17.64 0.65 -3.73
CA MET A 224 -18.68 0.19 -2.83
C MET A 224 -19.70 1.31 -2.58
N ARG A 225 -20.93 1.09 -3.02
CA ARG A 225 -22.03 2.04 -2.90
C ARG A 225 -23.27 1.39 -2.28
N CYS A 226 -23.87 2.02 -1.29
CA CYS A 226 -25.11 1.52 -0.70
C CYS A 226 -25.87 2.65 0.01
N ARG A 227 -27.19 2.74 -0.23
CA ARG A 227 -28.02 3.71 0.47
C ARG A 227 -28.31 3.28 1.93
N SER A 228 -28.37 2.00 2.20
CA SER A 228 -28.67 1.46 3.52
C SER A 228 -27.41 1.26 4.35
N LYS A 229 -27.28 1.94 5.48
CA LYS A 229 -26.18 1.76 6.44
C LYS A 229 -26.14 0.33 7.00
N ILE A 230 -27.30 -0.25 7.33
CA ILE A 230 -27.40 -1.62 7.85
C ILE A 230 -26.88 -2.63 6.84
N ARG A 231 -27.27 -2.49 5.57
CA ARG A 231 -26.79 -3.37 4.51
C ARG A 231 -25.28 -3.23 4.31
N THR A 232 -24.73 -2.01 4.39
CA THR A 232 -23.30 -1.77 4.32
C THR A 232 -22.57 -2.44 5.48
N LEU A 233 -23.08 -2.30 6.72
CA LEU A 233 -22.51 -2.93 7.90
C LEU A 233 -22.50 -4.46 7.80
N LEU A 234 -23.55 -5.08 7.26
CA LEU A 234 -23.61 -6.53 7.02
C LEU A 234 -22.67 -7.00 5.88
N LEU A 235 -22.43 -6.14 4.89
CA LEU A 235 -21.54 -6.44 3.77
C LEU A 235 -20.07 -6.30 4.17
N PHE A 236 -19.73 -5.33 5.02
CA PHE A 236 -18.36 -4.96 5.36
C PHE A 236 -17.49 -6.15 5.81
N PRO A 237 -17.92 -7.04 6.73
CA PRO A 237 -17.13 -8.21 7.13
C PRO A 237 -16.83 -9.18 5.98
N THR A 238 -17.63 -9.17 4.93
CA THR A 238 -17.43 -10.05 3.78
C THR A 238 -16.24 -9.65 2.91
N ILE A 239 -15.72 -8.41 3.09
CA ILE A 239 -14.53 -7.90 2.41
C ILE A 239 -13.30 -8.74 2.82
N PHE A 240 -13.16 -9.09 4.09
CA PHE A 240 -12.03 -9.91 4.57
C PHE A 240 -11.93 -11.29 3.91
N LYS A 241 -13.03 -11.77 3.33
CA LYS A 241 -13.09 -13.06 2.60
C LYS A 241 -13.25 -12.87 1.09
N GLY A 242 -13.13 -11.64 0.57
CA GLY A 242 -13.33 -11.34 -0.84
C GLY A 242 -14.74 -11.62 -1.37
N LYS A 243 -15.72 -11.90 -0.47
CA LYS A 243 -17.09 -12.29 -0.88
C LYS A 243 -17.98 -11.11 -1.28
N HIS A 244 -17.60 -9.90 -0.91
CA HIS A 244 -18.34 -8.66 -1.22
C HIS A 244 -18.53 -8.44 -2.73
N ILE A 245 -17.60 -8.89 -3.58
CA ILE A 245 -17.70 -8.75 -5.05
C ILE A 245 -18.93 -9.44 -5.64
N LYS A 246 -19.50 -10.43 -4.94
CA LYS A 246 -20.74 -11.11 -5.36
C LYS A 246 -21.97 -10.20 -5.22
N ALA A 247 -21.87 -9.12 -4.46
CA ALA A 247 -22.96 -8.16 -4.24
C ALA A 247 -22.98 -7.09 -5.37
N THR A 248 -23.10 -7.48 -6.63
CA THR A 248 -22.95 -6.64 -7.84
C THR A 248 -23.88 -5.42 -7.90
N LYS A 249 -25.00 -5.41 -7.14
CA LYS A 249 -25.89 -4.24 -7.02
C LYS A 249 -25.28 -3.10 -6.20
N VAL A 250 -24.28 -3.39 -5.36
CA VAL A 250 -23.64 -2.42 -4.43
C VAL A 250 -22.12 -2.35 -4.56
N VAL A 251 -21.52 -3.32 -5.23
CA VAL A 251 -20.08 -3.36 -5.51
C VAL A 251 -19.86 -3.44 -7.01
N SER A 252 -19.04 -2.55 -7.54
CA SER A 252 -18.52 -2.60 -8.91
C SER A 252 -17.01 -2.72 -8.86
N VAL A 253 -16.41 -3.49 -9.77
CA VAL A 253 -14.96 -3.64 -9.88
C VAL A 253 -14.56 -3.35 -11.33
N PHE A 254 -13.54 -2.53 -11.48
CA PHE A 254 -12.96 -2.15 -12.77
C PHE A 254 -11.48 -2.51 -12.76
N LYS A 255 -10.91 -2.70 -13.95
CA LYS A 255 -9.46 -2.83 -14.15
C LYS A 255 -9.03 -1.86 -15.23
N GLY A 256 -7.89 -1.21 -15.02
CA GLY A 256 -7.38 -0.24 -16.00
C GLY A 256 -5.94 0.14 -15.72
N HIS A 257 -5.40 0.93 -16.63
CA HIS A 257 -4.05 1.49 -16.56
C HIS A 257 -4.01 2.90 -15.99
N GLU A 258 -5.07 3.66 -16.25
CA GLU A 258 -5.28 4.99 -15.71
C GLU A 258 -6.63 5.04 -15.01
N ILE A 259 -6.62 5.34 -13.73
CA ILE A 259 -7.82 5.39 -12.90
C ILE A 259 -7.87 6.72 -12.16
N SER A 260 -8.87 7.54 -12.44
CA SER A 260 -9.14 8.78 -11.68
C SER A 260 -10.40 8.63 -10.85
N VAL A 261 -10.36 9.16 -9.64
CA VAL A 261 -11.50 9.17 -8.72
C VAL A 261 -11.66 10.58 -8.13
N ARG A 262 -12.83 11.17 -8.34
CA ARG A 262 -13.21 12.47 -7.77
C ARG A 262 -14.46 12.31 -6.90
N PHE A 263 -14.39 12.85 -5.68
CA PHE A 263 -15.54 12.95 -4.79
C PHE A 263 -16.16 14.35 -4.83
N ASP A 264 -17.43 14.43 -4.51
CA ASP A 264 -18.18 15.70 -4.43
C ASP A 264 -17.79 16.58 -3.22
N ARG A 265 -16.84 16.13 -2.41
CA ARG A 265 -16.29 16.88 -1.25
C ARG A 265 -14.90 16.36 -0.88
N PRO A 266 -14.08 17.20 -0.19
CA PRO A 266 -12.80 16.75 0.36
C PRO A 266 -13.00 15.57 1.33
N THR A 267 -12.13 14.59 1.23
CA THR A 267 -12.16 13.36 2.04
C THR A 267 -10.71 12.93 2.32
N ALA A 268 -10.49 12.17 3.38
CA ALA A 268 -9.20 11.58 3.64
C ALA A 268 -8.88 10.50 2.59
N LEU A 269 -7.66 10.55 2.08
CA LEU A 269 -7.03 9.55 1.23
C LEU A 269 -6.00 8.80 2.07
N GLN A 270 -5.85 7.50 1.88
CA GLN A 270 -4.73 6.75 2.44
C GLN A 270 -3.96 6.02 1.33
N ILE A 271 -2.64 5.99 1.42
CA ILE A 271 -1.74 5.27 0.53
C ILE A 271 -0.96 4.28 1.40
N ASP A 272 -1.23 2.99 1.26
CA ASP A 272 -0.62 1.92 2.07
C ASP A 272 -0.61 2.20 3.59
N GLY A 273 -1.61 2.95 4.09
CA GLY A 273 -1.77 3.32 5.49
C GLY A 273 -1.29 4.74 5.87
N GLU A 274 -0.56 5.44 5.01
CA GLU A 274 -0.23 6.87 5.21
C GLU A 274 -1.43 7.74 4.80
N VAL A 275 -1.77 8.76 5.62
CA VAL A 275 -3.01 9.53 5.47
C VAL A 275 -2.75 10.93 4.93
N TYR A 276 -3.55 11.32 3.94
CA TYR A 276 -3.59 12.65 3.34
C TYR A 276 -4.99 13.22 3.46
N SER A 277 -5.12 14.32 4.21
CA SER A 277 -6.44 14.93 4.49
C SER A 277 -6.86 15.89 3.39
N GLY A 278 -8.18 16.03 3.20
CA GLY A 278 -8.74 17.10 2.36
C GLY A 278 -8.59 16.87 0.85
N VAL A 279 -8.36 15.65 0.41
CA VAL A 279 -8.24 15.31 -1.00
C VAL A 279 -9.62 15.27 -1.66
N THR A 280 -9.76 15.87 -2.85
CA THR A 280 -11.01 15.83 -3.64
C THR A 280 -10.91 14.89 -4.81
N GLU A 281 -9.70 14.66 -5.34
CA GLU A 281 -9.46 13.89 -6.54
C GLU A 281 -8.06 13.29 -6.50
N TYR A 282 -7.93 12.09 -7.06
CA TYR A 282 -6.63 11.49 -7.36
C TYR A 282 -6.66 10.79 -8.72
N THR A 283 -5.48 10.59 -9.31
CA THR A 283 -5.27 9.75 -10.49
C THR A 283 -4.18 8.74 -10.21
N VAL A 284 -4.45 7.47 -10.47
CA VAL A 284 -3.43 6.40 -10.49
C VAL A 284 -3.08 6.09 -11.93
N THR A 285 -1.77 6.06 -12.21
CA THR A 285 -1.23 5.69 -13.54
C THR A 285 -0.25 4.53 -13.39
N THR A 286 -0.44 3.48 -14.15
CA THR A 286 0.47 2.32 -14.14
C THR A 286 1.74 2.63 -14.94
N ALA A 287 2.83 1.90 -14.64
CA ALA A 287 4.09 2.05 -15.37
C ALA A 287 3.92 1.86 -16.90
N LYS A 288 3.00 0.97 -17.31
CA LYS A 288 2.71 0.72 -18.73
C LYS A 288 2.06 1.94 -19.41
N ALA A 289 1.13 2.61 -18.74
CA ALA A 289 0.53 3.84 -19.25
C ALA A 289 1.55 4.98 -19.31
N MET A 290 2.38 5.15 -18.27
CA MET A 290 3.45 6.16 -18.24
C MET A 290 4.46 5.96 -19.37
N LYS A 291 4.90 4.73 -19.63
CA LYS A 291 5.82 4.40 -20.72
C LYS A 291 5.20 4.72 -22.09
N LYS A 292 3.89 4.46 -22.26
CA LYS A 292 3.15 4.77 -23.49
C LYS A 292 3.03 6.28 -23.72
N ALA A 293 2.72 7.05 -22.68
CA ALA A 293 2.64 8.51 -22.77
C ALA A 293 3.98 9.14 -23.18
N ASN A 294 5.09 8.76 -22.48
CA ASN A 294 6.43 9.24 -22.80
C ASN A 294 6.86 8.90 -24.25
N ALA A 295 6.50 7.70 -24.74
CA ALA A 295 6.80 7.31 -26.13
C ALA A 295 6.00 8.16 -27.15
N ALA A 296 4.76 8.55 -26.84
CA ALA A 296 3.96 9.40 -27.70
C ALA A 296 4.51 10.84 -27.78
N GLU A 297 4.97 11.40 -26.64
CA GLU A 297 5.60 12.73 -26.60
C GLU A 297 6.91 12.76 -27.41
N THR A 298 7.72 11.69 -27.37
CA THR A 298 9.00 11.60 -28.11
C THR A 298 8.78 11.52 -29.64
N LEU A 299 7.61 11.05 -30.08
CA LEU A 299 7.27 10.96 -31.51
C LEU A 299 6.67 12.26 -32.09
N THR A 300 6.37 13.25 -31.23
CA THR A 300 5.76 14.53 -31.60
C THR A 300 6.77 15.69 -31.64
N VAL A 301 8.03 15.45 -31.31
CA VAL A 301 9.17 16.36 -31.41
C VAL A 301 10.02 16.02 -32.64
#